data_b92b4601d3a07cfbcdbdaf890fc3bceb
#
_entry.id   b92b4601d3a07cfbcdbdaf890fc3bceb
#
_cell.length_a   1.000
_cell.length_b   1.000
_cell.length_c   1.000
_cell.angle_alpha   90.00
_cell.angle_beta   90.00
_cell.angle_gamma   90.00
#
_symmetry.space_group_name_H-M   'P 1'
#
loop_
_entity.id
_entity.type
_entity.pdbx_description
1 polymer ?
#
loop_
_entity_poly.entity_id
_entity_poly.type
_entity_poly.pdbx_seq_one_letter_code
_entity_poly.pdbx_strand_id
1 'polypeptide(L)'
;MTVVSVLATLALAQPLGASQNPWATLHRPLHLSRLAPGAACPVSPVDRRIDWTRINIFGGSGIGRGPVYPGLGGSGGHFDARPDDQYGGPWAGGKVFWYVRPSYRGRVLIRGRRLDGPQSLGFNGRVLPDRELRIHNYSVSWSGQPSGSRGIPSSVRVRASGCYGVQIDGSTFSRVVVFTVTAP
;
A
#
# COMPACT_ATOMS: atom_id res chain seq x y z
N MET A 1 -33.60 44.67 53.56
CA MET A 1 -33.76 43.39 52.88
C MET A 1 -32.86 43.43 51.61
N THR A 2 -31.72 42.74 51.69
CA THR A 2 -30.71 42.78 50.61
C THR A 2 -30.80 41.45 49.85
N VAL A 3 -31.14 41.50 48.56
CA VAL A 3 -31.25 40.34 47.70
C VAL A 3 -29.86 40.04 47.11
N VAL A 4 -29.28 38.88 47.44
CA VAL A 4 -28.05 38.43 46.87
C VAL A 4 -28.38 37.53 45.68
N SER A 5 -28.09 38.00 44.45
CA SER A 5 -28.20 37.20 43.22
C SER A 5 -26.95 36.33 43.04
N VAL A 6 -27.13 35.03 43.09
CA VAL A 6 -26.07 34.04 42.75
C VAL A 6 -26.12 33.74 41.25
N LEU A 7 -25.12 34.21 40.52
CA LEU A 7 -24.90 33.84 39.12
C LEU A 7 -24.21 32.46 39.06
N ALA A 8 -24.94 31.45 38.59
CA ALA A 8 -24.42 30.14 38.31
C ALA A 8 -23.73 30.15 36.93
N THR A 9 -22.40 30.01 36.88
CA THR A 9 -21.62 29.82 35.66
C THR A 9 -21.70 28.38 35.21
N LEU A 10 -22.44 28.10 34.13
CA LEU A 10 -22.41 26.82 33.43
C LEU A 10 -21.07 26.69 32.67
N ALA A 11 -20.18 25.86 33.17
CA ALA A 11 -19.00 25.44 32.42
C ALA A 11 -19.42 24.44 31.33
N LEU A 12 -19.35 24.86 30.06
CA LEU A 12 -19.54 23.99 28.91
C LEU A 12 -18.31 23.08 28.83
N ALA A 13 -18.47 21.81 29.20
CA ALA A 13 -17.47 20.77 28.97
C ALA A 13 -17.26 20.58 27.47
N GLN A 14 -16.10 20.97 26.94
CA GLN A 14 -15.72 20.68 25.57
C GLN A 14 -15.53 19.16 25.42
N PRO A 15 -16.12 18.52 24.38
CA PRO A 15 -15.87 17.12 24.12
C PRO A 15 -14.38 16.94 23.82
N LEU A 16 -13.72 16.06 24.57
CA LEU A 16 -12.35 15.61 24.30
C LEU A 16 -12.33 15.08 22.86
N GLY A 17 -11.63 15.78 21.97
CA GLY A 17 -11.58 15.48 20.55
C GLY A 17 -11.16 14.04 20.34
N ALA A 18 -12.05 13.22 19.78
CA ALA A 18 -11.75 11.86 19.39
C ALA A 18 -10.49 11.88 18.50
N SER A 19 -9.46 11.17 18.89
CA SER A 19 -8.22 11.04 18.11
C SER A 19 -8.58 10.55 16.71
N GLN A 20 -8.55 11.45 15.74
CA GLN A 20 -8.93 11.12 14.36
C GLN A 20 -7.94 10.07 13.85
N ASN A 21 -8.46 8.93 13.40
CA ASN A 21 -7.66 7.90 12.76
C ASN A 21 -6.90 8.53 11.57
N PRO A 22 -5.56 8.65 11.62
CA PRO A 22 -4.78 9.36 10.62
C PRO A 22 -4.77 8.65 9.25
N TRP A 23 -5.39 7.48 9.14
CA TRP A 23 -5.54 6.69 7.93
C TRP A 23 -6.91 6.88 7.28
N ALA A 24 -7.89 7.43 7.99
CA ALA A 24 -9.26 7.56 7.51
C ALA A 24 -9.34 8.30 6.18
N THR A 25 -8.59 9.39 6.01
CA THR A 25 -8.55 10.19 4.78
C THR A 25 -7.90 9.48 3.59
N LEU A 26 -7.19 8.39 3.83
CA LEU A 26 -6.56 7.57 2.79
C LEU A 26 -7.43 6.37 2.37
N HIS A 27 -8.50 6.07 3.10
CA HIS A 27 -9.45 5.00 2.74
C HIS A 27 -10.42 5.45 1.64
N ARG A 28 -9.88 5.87 0.50
CA ARG A 28 -10.68 6.22 -0.68
C ARG A 28 -11.35 4.97 -1.26
N PRO A 29 -12.48 5.08 -1.99
CA PRO A 29 -13.03 3.97 -2.76
C PRO A 29 -11.97 3.32 -3.66
N LEU A 30 -12.03 1.99 -3.81
CA LEU A 30 -11.11 1.27 -4.69
C LEU A 30 -11.53 1.43 -6.15
N HIS A 31 -10.71 2.14 -6.92
CA HIS A 31 -10.86 2.33 -8.36
C HIS A 31 -10.04 1.29 -9.15
N LEU A 32 -10.25 0.01 -8.84
CA LEU A 32 -9.61 -1.11 -9.51
C LEU A 32 -10.64 -1.73 -10.47
N SER A 33 -10.45 -1.52 -11.78
CA SER A 33 -11.32 -2.07 -12.82
C SER A 33 -11.29 -3.60 -12.80
N ARG A 34 -12.45 -4.23 -12.94
CA ARG A 34 -12.51 -5.68 -13.17
C ARG A 34 -12.15 -5.98 -14.62
N LEU A 35 -11.47 -7.09 -14.83
CA LEU A 35 -11.18 -7.62 -16.15
C LEU A 35 -12.14 -8.78 -16.45
N ALA A 36 -12.50 -8.94 -17.70
CA ALA A 36 -13.19 -10.13 -18.15
C ALA A 36 -12.27 -11.36 -17.99
N PRO A 37 -12.81 -12.56 -17.75
CA PRO A 37 -12.01 -13.78 -17.74
C PRO A 37 -11.23 -13.94 -19.06
N GLY A 38 -9.95 -14.24 -18.96
CA GLY A 38 -9.06 -14.40 -20.12
C GLY A 38 -8.58 -13.10 -20.78
N ALA A 39 -9.01 -11.94 -20.32
CA ALA A 39 -8.48 -10.68 -20.80
C ALA A 39 -7.00 -10.51 -20.46
N ALA A 40 -6.25 -9.90 -21.38
CA ALA A 40 -4.84 -9.58 -21.15
C ALA A 40 -4.69 -8.66 -19.90
N CYS A 41 -3.73 -8.97 -19.05
CA CYS A 41 -3.42 -8.14 -17.88
C CYS A 41 -2.70 -6.85 -18.32
N PRO A 42 -3.24 -5.67 -18.06
CA PRO A 42 -2.63 -4.40 -18.44
C PRO A 42 -1.52 -4.00 -17.45
N VAL A 43 -0.43 -4.75 -17.44
CA VAL A 43 0.69 -4.57 -16.51
C VAL A 43 1.24 -3.14 -16.58
N SER A 44 1.42 -2.55 -15.40
CA SER A 44 1.99 -1.21 -15.27
C SER A 44 3.46 -1.19 -15.70
N PRO A 45 3.88 -0.23 -16.55
CA PRO A 45 5.26 -0.18 -17.02
C PRO A 45 6.22 0.26 -15.91
N VAL A 46 7.50 -0.05 -16.11
CA VAL A 46 8.60 0.55 -15.33
C VAL A 46 8.65 2.05 -15.57
N ASP A 47 8.79 2.83 -14.52
CA ASP A 47 8.96 4.28 -14.64
C ASP A 47 10.40 4.62 -15.09
N ARG A 48 10.58 4.82 -16.38
CA ARG A 48 11.88 5.13 -17.00
C ARG A 48 12.43 6.51 -16.69
N ARG A 49 11.66 7.37 -15.99
CA ARG A 49 12.13 8.69 -15.52
C ARG A 49 12.99 8.58 -14.27
N ILE A 50 13.13 7.39 -13.71
CA ILE A 50 13.92 7.10 -12.53
C ILE A 50 15.13 6.26 -12.94
N ASP A 51 16.30 6.69 -12.51
CA ASP A 51 17.51 5.88 -12.60
C ASP A 51 17.50 4.81 -11.50
N TRP A 52 16.92 3.66 -11.84
CA TRP A 52 16.78 2.55 -10.91
C TRP A 52 18.11 1.90 -10.52
N THR A 53 19.19 2.15 -11.29
CA THR A 53 20.52 1.62 -10.96
C THR A 53 21.09 2.25 -9.70
N ARG A 54 20.63 3.46 -9.35
CA ARG A 54 21.00 4.19 -8.14
C ARG A 54 20.08 3.91 -6.95
N ILE A 55 19.04 3.09 -7.15
CA ILE A 55 18.05 2.79 -6.13
C ILE A 55 18.13 1.31 -5.81
N ASN A 56 18.62 1.00 -4.61
CA ASN A 56 18.71 -0.39 -4.16
C ASN A 56 17.33 -0.88 -3.72
N ILE A 57 16.53 -1.41 -4.66
CA ILE A 57 15.29 -2.13 -4.37
C ILE A 57 15.38 -3.58 -4.84
N PHE A 58 14.86 -4.48 -4.04
CA PHE A 58 14.77 -5.88 -4.40
C PHE A 58 13.77 -6.04 -5.56
N GLY A 59 14.20 -6.59 -6.68
CA GLY A 59 13.43 -6.64 -7.93
C GLY A 59 13.90 -5.62 -8.98
N GLY A 60 14.93 -4.85 -8.67
CA GLY A 60 15.69 -4.02 -9.62
C GLY A 60 15.04 -2.70 -10.01
N SER A 61 13.76 -2.67 -10.31
CA SER A 61 13.04 -1.47 -10.76
C SER A 61 11.63 -1.41 -10.19
N GLY A 62 11.07 -0.20 -10.08
CA GLY A 62 9.68 -0.01 -9.68
C GLY A 62 8.75 0.16 -10.88
N ILE A 63 7.57 -0.39 -10.80
CA ILE A 63 6.51 -0.23 -11.80
C ILE A 63 5.47 0.80 -11.36
N GLY A 64 4.83 1.44 -12.33
CA GLY A 64 3.78 2.45 -12.13
C GLY A 64 4.27 3.87 -12.35
N ARG A 65 3.49 4.86 -11.88
CA ARG A 65 3.75 6.29 -12.13
C ARG A 65 4.21 7.08 -10.90
N GLY A 66 4.43 6.40 -9.78
CA GLY A 66 4.88 6.99 -8.52
C GLY A 66 3.90 7.93 -7.83
N PRO A 67 4.30 8.52 -6.72
CA PRO A 67 5.64 8.54 -6.09
C PRO A 67 5.99 7.29 -5.28
N VAL A 68 5.14 6.27 -5.26
CA VAL A 68 5.35 5.00 -4.57
C VAL A 68 5.38 3.87 -5.60
N TYR A 69 6.35 2.96 -5.47
CA TYR A 69 6.61 1.94 -6.46
C TYR A 69 6.85 0.57 -5.80
N PRO A 70 6.11 -0.47 -6.20
CA PRO A 70 6.51 -1.85 -5.90
C PRO A 70 7.72 -2.25 -6.76
N GLY A 71 8.68 -2.93 -6.16
CA GLY A 71 9.90 -3.41 -6.82
C GLY A 71 9.66 -4.67 -7.66
N LEU A 72 8.85 -4.57 -8.70
CA LEU A 72 8.48 -5.65 -9.61
C LEU A 72 8.99 -5.45 -11.03
N GLY A 73 9.76 -4.40 -11.28
CA GLY A 73 10.18 -4.05 -12.64
C GLY A 73 11.23 -4.98 -13.23
N GLY A 74 12.08 -5.60 -12.40
CA GLY A 74 13.08 -6.58 -12.84
C GLY A 74 12.47 -7.85 -13.44
N SER A 75 11.22 -8.17 -13.06
CA SER A 75 10.44 -9.27 -13.62
C SER A 75 9.39 -8.80 -14.64
N GLY A 76 9.50 -7.58 -15.16
CA GLY A 76 8.52 -7.03 -16.10
C GLY A 76 7.13 -6.82 -15.51
N GLY A 77 7.03 -6.66 -14.19
CA GLY A 77 5.74 -6.56 -13.50
C GLY A 77 5.08 -7.92 -13.24
N HIS A 78 5.88 -8.98 -13.24
CA HIS A 78 5.45 -10.31 -12.83
C HIS A 78 5.86 -10.59 -11.38
N PHE A 79 4.97 -11.20 -10.62
CA PHE A 79 5.19 -11.62 -9.24
C PHE A 79 5.01 -13.14 -9.13
N ASP A 80 6.11 -13.83 -8.84
CA ASP A 80 6.12 -15.27 -8.60
C ASP A 80 5.87 -15.51 -7.11
N ALA A 81 4.63 -15.87 -6.78
CA ALA A 81 4.22 -16.19 -5.42
C ALA A 81 4.48 -17.66 -5.13
N ARG A 82 5.20 -17.94 -4.05
CA ARG A 82 5.55 -19.30 -3.60
C ARG A 82 4.64 -19.71 -2.45
N PRO A 83 4.51 -21.02 -2.18
CA PRO A 83 3.86 -21.48 -0.96
C PRO A 83 4.40 -20.73 0.24
N ASP A 84 3.51 -20.26 1.09
CA ASP A 84 3.88 -19.41 2.23
C ASP A 84 3.93 -20.25 3.51
N ASP A 85 4.93 -21.09 3.61
CA ASP A 85 5.13 -21.99 4.77
C ASP A 85 5.38 -21.21 6.06
N GLN A 86 5.84 -19.97 5.95
CA GLN A 86 6.12 -19.13 7.11
C GLN A 86 4.84 -18.75 7.89
N TYR A 87 3.71 -18.64 7.21
CA TYR A 87 2.47 -18.18 7.81
C TYR A 87 1.36 -19.23 7.82
N GLY A 88 1.52 -20.30 7.06
CA GLY A 88 0.54 -21.36 6.89
C GLY A 88 -0.71 -20.94 6.10
N GLY A 89 -1.60 -21.92 5.85
CA GLY A 89 -2.88 -21.69 5.19
C GLY A 89 -2.82 -21.67 3.65
N PRO A 90 -3.91 -21.28 2.99
CA PRO A 90 -4.08 -21.40 1.53
C PRO A 90 -3.51 -20.18 0.78
N TRP A 91 -2.49 -19.53 1.31
CA TRP A 91 -1.88 -18.36 0.73
C TRP A 91 -0.51 -18.69 0.15
N ALA A 92 -0.26 -18.18 -1.04
CA ALA A 92 1.08 -18.07 -1.61
C ALA A 92 1.55 -16.62 -1.47
N GLY A 93 2.85 -16.40 -1.48
CA GLY A 93 3.36 -15.04 -1.32
C GLY A 93 4.84 -14.88 -1.60
N GLY A 94 5.31 -13.68 -1.37
CA GLY A 94 6.71 -13.32 -1.49
C GLY A 94 6.96 -11.88 -1.07
N LYS A 95 8.22 -11.53 -0.93
CA LYS A 95 8.63 -10.19 -0.53
C LYS A 95 8.57 -9.22 -1.71
N VAL A 96 7.94 -8.09 -1.50
CA VAL A 96 7.96 -6.93 -2.39
C VAL A 96 8.46 -5.73 -1.60
N PHE A 97 9.46 -5.05 -2.14
CA PHE A 97 9.90 -3.78 -1.57
C PHE A 97 9.10 -2.62 -2.15
N TRP A 98 8.59 -1.76 -1.29
CA TRP A 98 7.85 -0.56 -1.68
C TRP A 98 8.73 0.66 -1.50
N TYR A 99 9.14 1.25 -2.60
CA TYR A 99 9.95 2.46 -2.62
C TYR A 99 9.08 3.70 -2.65
N VAL A 100 9.37 4.66 -1.77
CA VAL A 100 8.72 5.98 -1.73
C VAL A 100 9.75 7.05 -2.05
N ARG A 101 9.50 7.84 -3.09
CA ARG A 101 10.39 8.93 -3.51
C ARG A 101 10.56 9.98 -2.42
N PRO A 102 11.74 10.65 -2.36
CA PRO A 102 12.01 11.76 -1.43
C PRO A 102 11.01 12.92 -1.53
N SER A 103 10.43 13.13 -2.72
CA SER A 103 9.46 14.18 -2.98
C SER A 103 8.12 14.00 -2.26
N TYR A 104 7.83 12.81 -1.72
CA TYR A 104 6.60 12.57 -0.98
C TYR A 104 6.91 12.21 0.48
N ARG A 105 6.33 12.96 1.41
CA ARG A 105 6.59 12.85 2.87
C ARG A 105 5.41 12.30 3.67
N GLY A 106 4.22 12.20 3.07
CA GLY A 106 3.00 11.78 3.74
C GLY A 106 2.93 10.26 3.99
N ARG A 107 1.90 9.83 4.72
CA ARG A 107 1.55 8.41 4.88
C ARG A 107 1.04 7.84 3.56
N VAL A 108 1.22 6.52 3.38
CA VAL A 108 0.75 5.79 2.21
C VAL A 108 -0.07 4.60 2.66
N LEU A 109 -1.23 4.43 2.06
CA LEU A 109 -2.11 3.27 2.23
C LEU A 109 -2.15 2.49 0.91
N ILE A 110 -1.90 1.19 0.97
CA ILE A 110 -1.93 0.30 -0.20
C ILE A 110 -2.95 -0.79 0.04
N ARG A 111 -3.87 -0.94 -0.90
CA ARG A 111 -4.91 -1.97 -0.88
C ARG A 111 -5.05 -2.58 -2.26
N GLY A 112 -5.42 -3.85 -2.36
CA GLY A 112 -5.46 -4.48 -3.67
C GLY A 112 -6.41 -5.66 -3.75
N ARG A 113 -6.60 -6.15 -4.98
CA ARG A 113 -7.38 -7.34 -5.29
C ARG A 113 -6.96 -7.94 -6.61
N ARG A 114 -7.39 -9.16 -6.86
CA ARG A 114 -7.39 -9.74 -8.20
C ARG A 114 -8.38 -9.00 -9.10
N LEU A 115 -8.00 -8.74 -10.36
CA LEU A 115 -8.83 -8.01 -11.32
C LEU A 115 -9.67 -8.93 -12.18
N ASP A 116 -9.14 -10.12 -12.49
CA ASP A 116 -9.78 -11.16 -13.31
C ASP A 116 -10.45 -12.28 -12.48
N GLY A 117 -10.67 -12.03 -11.20
CA GLY A 117 -11.28 -13.00 -10.30
C GLY A 117 -11.74 -12.37 -8.97
N PRO A 118 -12.37 -13.15 -8.08
CA PRO A 118 -12.94 -12.64 -6.84
C PRO A 118 -11.93 -12.48 -5.70
N GLN A 119 -10.71 -13.03 -5.83
CA GLN A 119 -9.78 -13.15 -4.73
C GLN A 119 -9.23 -11.78 -4.31
N SER A 120 -9.05 -11.60 -3.00
CA SER A 120 -8.35 -10.47 -2.43
C SER A 120 -6.83 -10.64 -2.54
N LEU A 121 -6.13 -9.53 -2.47
CA LEU A 121 -4.70 -9.46 -2.20
C LEU A 121 -4.53 -9.07 -0.73
N GLY A 122 -3.54 -9.66 -0.07
CA GLY A 122 -3.21 -9.33 1.31
C GLY A 122 -1.73 -8.99 1.47
N PHE A 123 -1.40 -8.51 2.66
CA PHE A 123 -0.05 -8.10 3.02
C PHE A 123 0.32 -8.70 4.37
N ASN A 124 1.60 -8.98 4.58
CA ASN A 124 2.12 -9.42 5.88
C ASN A 124 1.17 -10.37 6.64
N GLY A 125 0.96 -10.11 7.93
CA GLY A 125 0.06 -10.90 8.76
C GLY A 125 0.64 -12.25 9.14
N ARG A 126 -0.20 -13.08 9.76
CA ARG A 126 0.12 -14.47 10.12
C ARG A 126 -0.71 -15.41 9.24
N VAL A 127 -1.58 -16.22 9.83
CA VAL A 127 -2.49 -17.12 9.10
C VAL A 127 -3.38 -16.31 8.15
N LEU A 128 -3.92 -15.19 8.61
CA LEU A 128 -4.67 -14.25 7.78
C LEU A 128 -3.79 -13.03 7.47
N PRO A 129 -3.63 -12.66 6.19
CA PRO A 129 -2.91 -11.45 5.84
C PRO A 129 -3.72 -10.20 6.16
N ASP A 130 -3.01 -9.10 6.38
CA ASP A 130 -3.61 -7.78 6.49
C ASP A 130 -4.25 -7.37 5.17
N ARG A 131 -5.40 -6.72 5.23
CA ARG A 131 -6.11 -6.24 4.03
C ARG A 131 -5.49 -5.01 3.40
N GLU A 132 -4.56 -4.38 4.11
CA GLU A 132 -3.89 -3.15 3.69
C GLU A 132 -2.45 -3.10 4.20
N LEU A 133 -1.59 -2.43 3.43
CA LEU A 133 -0.24 -2.10 3.84
C LEU A 133 -0.16 -0.61 4.15
N ARG A 134 0.39 -0.28 5.31
CA ARG A 134 0.57 1.09 5.80
C ARG A 134 2.05 1.46 5.81
N ILE A 135 2.43 2.48 5.02
CA ILE A 135 3.78 3.03 5.06
C ILE A 135 3.71 4.35 5.81
N HIS A 136 4.33 4.37 6.96
CA HIS A 136 4.38 5.55 7.82
C HIS A 136 5.33 6.63 7.26
N ASN A 137 5.12 7.86 7.64
CA ASN A 137 5.99 8.98 7.24
C ASN A 137 7.39 8.93 7.87
N TYR A 138 7.58 8.10 8.88
CA TYR A 138 8.87 7.83 9.54
C TYR A 138 9.52 6.50 9.10
N SER A 139 8.94 5.78 8.13
CA SER A 139 9.58 4.56 7.60
C SER A 139 10.96 4.91 7.04
N VAL A 140 11.95 4.09 7.39
CA VAL A 140 13.34 4.34 7.02
C VAL A 140 13.66 3.83 5.61
N SER A 141 14.69 4.40 5.01
CA SER A 141 15.29 3.88 3.79
C SER A 141 16.37 2.85 4.11
N TRP A 142 16.63 1.97 3.14
CA TRP A 142 17.78 1.07 3.18
C TRP A 142 19.03 1.80 2.69
N SER A 143 20.20 1.28 3.05
CA SER A 143 21.47 1.81 2.56
C SER A 143 21.53 1.81 1.03
N GLY A 144 22.14 2.84 0.44
CA GLY A 144 22.26 3.01 -1.01
C GLY A 144 21.06 3.67 -1.70
N GLN A 145 20.02 4.06 -0.96
CA GLN A 145 18.91 4.84 -1.52
C GLN A 145 19.18 6.34 -1.42
N PRO A 146 18.61 7.15 -2.35
CA PRO A 146 18.71 8.61 -2.26
C PRO A 146 18.23 9.15 -0.93
N SER A 147 18.92 10.16 -0.40
CA SER A 147 18.55 10.80 0.86
C SER A 147 17.08 11.23 0.87
N GLY A 148 16.41 10.92 1.97
CA GLY A 148 14.97 11.19 2.16
C GLY A 148 14.02 10.24 1.45
N SER A 149 14.50 9.24 0.72
CA SER A 149 13.69 8.10 0.30
C SER A 149 13.19 7.34 1.52
N ARG A 150 12.09 6.63 1.35
CA ARG A 150 11.54 5.74 2.36
C ARG A 150 11.03 4.48 1.70
N GLY A 151 10.78 3.49 2.47
CA GLY A 151 10.13 2.29 1.98
C GLY A 151 10.12 1.19 3.02
N ILE A 152 9.46 0.13 2.69
CA ILE A 152 9.42 -1.07 3.50
C ILE A 152 9.39 -2.31 2.61
N PRO A 153 10.02 -3.41 3.02
CA PRO A 153 9.66 -4.72 2.52
C PRO A 153 8.31 -5.14 3.12
N SER A 154 7.47 -5.79 2.32
CA SER A 154 6.28 -6.47 2.82
C SER A 154 6.15 -7.83 2.14
N SER A 155 5.48 -8.77 2.78
CA SER A 155 4.97 -9.94 2.09
C SER A 155 3.69 -9.53 1.35
N VAL A 156 3.65 -9.78 0.04
CA VAL A 156 2.41 -9.74 -0.76
C VAL A 156 1.87 -11.16 -0.83
N ARG A 157 0.58 -11.34 -0.52
CA ARG A 157 -0.02 -12.66 -0.37
C ARG A 157 -1.27 -12.79 -1.25
N VAL A 158 -1.36 -13.90 -1.96
CA VAL A 158 -2.39 -14.20 -2.95
C VAL A 158 -2.90 -15.63 -2.78
N ARG A 159 -4.03 -15.96 -3.39
CA ARG A 159 -4.60 -17.34 -3.35
C ARG A 159 -4.66 -18.01 -4.72
N ALA A 160 -4.31 -17.32 -5.78
CA ALA A 160 -4.40 -17.87 -7.13
C ALA A 160 -3.55 -17.03 -8.09
N SER A 161 -3.13 -17.64 -9.18
CA SER A 161 -2.55 -16.95 -10.33
C SER A 161 -3.57 -16.00 -10.97
N GLY A 162 -3.09 -14.92 -11.59
CA GLY A 162 -3.97 -13.99 -12.32
C GLY A 162 -3.43 -12.56 -12.42
N CYS A 163 -4.31 -11.66 -12.79
CA CYS A 163 -4.02 -10.24 -12.87
C CYS A 163 -4.43 -9.54 -11.59
N TYR A 164 -3.51 -8.83 -10.97
CA TYR A 164 -3.74 -8.12 -9.71
C TYR A 164 -3.52 -6.63 -9.86
N GLY A 165 -4.30 -5.87 -9.10
CA GLY A 165 -4.14 -4.44 -9.00
C GLY A 165 -4.04 -4.00 -7.55
N VAL A 166 -3.20 -3.01 -7.30
CA VAL A 166 -3.15 -2.29 -6.04
C VAL A 166 -3.46 -0.82 -6.27
N GLN A 167 -4.24 -0.25 -5.37
CA GLN A 167 -4.42 1.18 -5.26
C GLN A 167 -3.52 1.69 -4.14
N ILE A 168 -2.76 2.71 -4.47
CA ILE A 168 -1.78 3.36 -3.61
C ILE A 168 -2.29 4.77 -3.34
N ASP A 169 -2.76 5.01 -2.12
CA ASP A 169 -3.33 6.27 -1.69
C ASP A 169 -2.34 7.03 -0.80
N GLY A 170 -2.07 8.26 -1.16
CA GLY A 170 -1.38 9.26 -0.36
C GLY A 170 -2.27 10.49 -0.17
N SER A 171 -1.88 11.45 0.67
CA SER A 171 -2.68 12.66 0.93
C SER A 171 -2.97 13.46 -0.36
N THR A 172 -2.04 13.47 -1.32
CA THR A 172 -2.11 14.29 -2.54
C THR A 172 -2.27 13.48 -3.81
N PHE A 173 -2.34 12.15 -3.74
CA PHE A 173 -2.48 11.29 -4.91
C PHE A 173 -3.25 10.01 -4.61
N SER A 174 -3.78 9.41 -5.68
CA SER A 174 -4.21 8.02 -5.75
C SER A 174 -3.66 7.44 -7.05
N ARG A 175 -3.06 6.26 -7.00
CA ARG A 175 -2.46 5.59 -8.16
C ARG A 175 -2.82 4.13 -8.16
N VAL A 176 -3.03 3.58 -9.35
CA VAL A 176 -3.21 2.15 -9.56
C VAL A 176 -1.95 1.58 -10.18
N VAL A 177 -1.53 0.44 -9.66
CA VAL A 177 -0.45 -0.37 -10.21
C VAL A 177 -1.00 -1.77 -10.45
N VAL A 178 -0.77 -2.29 -11.66
CA VAL A 178 -1.25 -3.60 -12.10
C VAL A 178 -0.05 -4.50 -12.40
N PHE A 179 -0.14 -5.76 -12.02
CA PHE A 179 0.90 -6.77 -12.23
C PHE A 179 0.29 -8.16 -12.38
N THR A 180 1.04 -9.05 -13.02
CA THR A 180 0.66 -10.47 -13.11
C THR A 180 1.20 -11.25 -11.92
N VAL A 181 0.52 -12.33 -11.56
CA VAL A 181 0.93 -13.24 -10.50
C VAL A 181 0.86 -14.68 -11.00
N THR A 182 1.93 -15.44 -10.78
CA THR A 182 1.87 -16.91 -10.76
C THR A 182 1.86 -17.36 -9.30
N ALA A 183 0.95 -18.26 -8.98
CA ALA A 183 0.83 -18.91 -7.67
C ALA A 183 0.58 -20.41 -7.89
N PRO A 184 1.01 -21.28 -6.93
CA PRO A 184 0.73 -22.71 -6.98
C PRO A 184 -0.74 -23.05 -6.98
#